data_556b7e952cbb390c6f75ff1c40fb01e9
#
_entry.id   556b7e952cbb390c6f75ff1c40fb01e9
#
_cell.length_a   1.000
_cell.length_b   1.000
_cell.length_c   1.000
_cell.angle_alpha   90.00
_cell.angle_beta   90.00
_cell.angle_gamma   90.00
#
_symmetry.space_group_name_H-M   'P 1'
#
loop_
_entity.id
_entity.type
_entity.pdbx_description
1 polymer ?
#
loop_
_entity_poly.entity_id
_entity_poly.type
_entity_poly.pdbx_seq_one_letter_code
_entity_poly.pdbx_strand_id
1 'polypeptide(L)'
;MLIRSISGVRGLTFSYLTPDIALQYAKALHKLLPAGVIIAGRDSRPSGEDIIQAIIIELTRLGRTVLHCGIVPTPTVQFMVYRTEAVGGLIVTASHNPVEWNGLKFVGKDSTFFSEEDCNRLFELVDAENDLSDANEKGIVWPERNAIQKHVIACAGLKCIDLNLSLIHI
;
A
#
# COMPACT_ATOMS: atom_id res chain seq x y z
N MET A 1 -10.68 5.62 17.77
CA MET A 1 -10.77 6.71 16.79
C MET A 1 -9.92 6.36 15.58
N LEU A 2 -10.45 6.55 14.37
CA LEU A 2 -9.69 6.50 13.13
C LEU A 2 -9.00 7.85 12.94
N ILE A 3 -7.69 7.84 12.70
CA ILE A 3 -6.89 9.06 12.51
C ILE A 3 -6.54 9.17 11.03
N ARG A 4 -7.01 10.23 10.39
CA ARG A 4 -6.68 10.61 9.00
C ARG A 4 -5.66 11.74 8.98
N SER A 5 -4.65 11.64 8.16
CA SER A 5 -3.60 12.66 8.00
C SER A 5 -2.95 12.54 6.62
N ILE A 6 -2.05 13.45 6.29
CA ILE A 6 -1.20 13.35 5.10
C ILE A 6 -0.32 12.09 5.06
N SER A 7 -0.14 11.43 6.21
CA SER A 7 0.60 10.16 6.29
C SER A 7 -0.28 8.93 6.04
N GLY A 8 -1.53 9.14 5.61
CA GLY A 8 -2.53 8.10 5.40
C GLY A 8 -3.51 8.00 6.56
N VAL A 9 -4.00 6.79 6.82
CA VAL A 9 -4.97 6.51 7.87
C VAL A 9 -4.44 5.48 8.84
N ARG A 10 -4.77 5.59 10.12
CA ARG A 10 -4.46 4.58 11.15
C ARG A 10 -5.53 4.51 12.23
N GLY A 11 -5.64 3.35 12.86
CA GLY A 11 -6.60 3.11 13.92
C GLY A 11 -6.33 1.80 14.64
N LEU A 12 -7.04 1.60 15.76
CA LEU A 12 -7.09 0.31 16.44
C LEU A 12 -7.80 -0.72 15.55
N THR A 13 -7.20 -1.87 15.35
CA THR A 13 -7.62 -2.88 14.35
C THR A 13 -8.96 -3.53 14.68
N PHE A 14 -9.29 -3.68 15.95
CA PHE A 14 -10.55 -4.32 16.37
C PHE A 14 -11.75 -3.38 16.43
N SER A 15 -11.54 -2.07 16.27
CA SER A 15 -12.61 -1.09 16.50
C SER A 15 -12.74 -0.04 15.40
N TYR A 16 -11.64 0.31 14.72
CA TYR A 16 -11.62 1.47 13.84
C TYR A 16 -11.02 1.21 12.46
N LEU A 17 -9.93 0.45 12.35
CA LEU A 17 -9.38 0.05 11.07
C LEU A 17 -9.59 -1.46 10.88
N THR A 18 -10.85 -1.82 10.65
CA THR A 18 -11.25 -3.19 10.34
C THR A 18 -11.07 -3.50 8.85
N PRO A 19 -11.11 -4.78 8.43
CA PRO A 19 -11.16 -5.14 7.02
C PRO A 19 -12.26 -4.42 6.23
N ASP A 20 -13.46 -4.24 6.81
CA ASP A 20 -14.59 -3.54 6.16
C ASP A 20 -14.28 -2.07 5.91
N ILE A 21 -13.62 -1.40 6.87
CA ILE A 21 -13.17 -0.02 6.68
C ILE A 21 -12.06 0.05 5.63
N ALA A 22 -11.12 -0.88 5.64
CA ALA A 22 -10.04 -0.95 4.65
C ALA A 22 -10.58 -1.15 3.22
N LEU A 23 -11.66 -1.91 3.07
CA LEU A 23 -12.38 -2.10 1.81
C LEU A 23 -12.93 -0.77 1.25
N GLN A 24 -13.44 0.14 2.10
CA GLN A 24 -13.90 1.47 1.65
C GLN A 24 -12.72 2.29 1.09
N TYR A 25 -11.54 2.21 1.70
CA TYR A 25 -10.33 2.84 1.17
C TYR A 25 -9.87 2.21 -0.15
N ALA A 26 -10.06 0.90 -0.34
CA ALA A 26 -9.78 0.25 -1.62
C ALA A 26 -10.70 0.76 -2.74
N LYS A 27 -12.01 0.93 -2.46
CA LYS A 27 -12.97 1.54 -3.39
C LYS A 27 -12.58 2.98 -3.76
N ALA A 28 -12.24 3.79 -2.78
CA ALA A 28 -11.81 5.16 -2.99
C ALA A 28 -10.51 5.23 -3.80
N LEU A 29 -9.54 4.36 -3.49
CA LEU A 29 -8.28 4.26 -4.24
C LEU A 29 -8.52 3.85 -5.70
N HIS A 30 -9.43 2.90 -5.94
CA HIS A 30 -9.84 2.51 -7.29
C HIS A 30 -10.38 3.70 -8.09
N LYS A 31 -11.19 4.56 -7.48
CA LYS A 31 -11.75 5.75 -8.15
C LYS A 31 -10.72 6.85 -8.38
N LEU A 32 -9.80 7.02 -7.44
CA LEU A 32 -8.81 8.09 -7.48
C LEU A 32 -7.70 7.82 -8.51
N LEU A 33 -7.24 6.56 -8.58
CA LEU A 33 -6.12 6.20 -9.46
C LEU A 33 -6.60 5.90 -10.89
N PRO A 34 -5.82 6.25 -11.93
CA PRO A 34 -6.10 5.85 -13.31
C PRO A 34 -6.07 4.32 -13.46
N ALA A 35 -6.55 3.80 -14.59
CA ALA A 35 -6.46 2.37 -14.88
C ALA A 35 -5.01 1.89 -14.89
N GLY A 36 -4.74 0.69 -14.33
CA GLY A 36 -3.40 0.12 -14.27
C GLY A 36 -3.17 -0.74 -13.03
N VAL A 37 -1.93 -1.20 -12.88
CA VAL A 37 -1.49 -2.06 -11.79
C VAL A 37 -1.33 -1.27 -10.49
N ILE A 38 -1.76 -1.86 -9.37
CA ILE A 38 -1.56 -1.33 -8.02
C ILE A 38 -0.60 -2.24 -7.26
N ILE A 39 0.42 -1.65 -6.62
CA ILE A 39 1.33 -2.40 -5.74
C ILE A 39 0.73 -2.48 -4.34
N ALA A 40 0.72 -3.66 -3.75
CA ALA A 40 0.24 -3.86 -2.39
C ALA A 40 1.29 -4.59 -1.53
N GLY A 41 1.54 -4.07 -0.34
CA GLY A 41 2.45 -4.68 0.63
C GLY A 41 2.01 -4.40 2.07
N ARG A 42 2.58 -5.11 3.03
CA ARG A 42 2.31 -4.91 4.46
C ARG A 42 3.55 -5.09 5.31
N ASP A 43 3.49 -4.61 6.55
CA ASP A 43 4.44 -4.98 7.58
C ASP A 43 4.09 -6.34 8.22
N SER A 44 4.85 -6.74 9.23
CA SER A 44 4.71 -8.06 9.88
C SER A 44 3.59 -8.14 10.93
N ARG A 45 2.78 -7.09 11.12
CA ARG A 45 1.67 -7.09 12.10
C ARG A 45 0.66 -8.18 11.79
N PRO A 46 0.21 -8.97 12.79
CA PRO A 46 -0.76 -10.04 12.56
C PRO A 46 -2.05 -9.55 11.88
N SER A 47 -2.58 -8.40 12.33
CA SER A 47 -3.80 -7.78 11.76
C SER A 47 -3.64 -7.32 10.31
N GLY A 48 -2.41 -7.20 9.81
CA GLY A 48 -2.14 -6.75 8.45
C GLY A 48 -2.60 -7.75 7.38
N GLU A 49 -2.66 -9.04 7.69
CA GLU A 49 -3.08 -10.07 6.73
C GLU A 49 -4.55 -9.88 6.33
N ASP A 50 -5.46 -9.82 7.31
CA ASP A 50 -6.90 -9.68 7.03
C ASP A 50 -7.21 -8.36 6.32
N ILE A 51 -6.54 -7.28 6.72
CA ILE A 51 -6.71 -5.96 6.12
C ILE A 51 -6.26 -5.96 4.66
N ILE A 52 -5.06 -6.48 4.36
CA ILE A 52 -4.55 -6.48 2.99
C ILE A 52 -5.35 -7.41 2.08
N GLN A 53 -5.82 -8.54 2.58
CA GLN A 53 -6.68 -9.45 1.83
C GLN A 53 -8.01 -8.81 1.46
N ALA A 54 -8.66 -8.11 2.39
CA ALA A 54 -9.89 -7.36 2.10
C ALA A 54 -9.68 -6.33 0.98
N ILE A 55 -8.57 -5.58 1.04
CA ILE A 55 -8.20 -4.59 0.02
C ILE A 55 -7.97 -5.26 -1.35
N ILE A 56 -7.20 -6.36 -1.38
CA ILE A 56 -6.88 -7.07 -2.63
C ILE A 56 -8.15 -7.65 -3.26
N ILE A 57 -9.00 -8.30 -2.47
CA ILE A 57 -10.28 -8.85 -2.93
C ILE A 57 -11.13 -7.75 -3.56
N GLU A 58 -11.25 -6.61 -2.89
CA GLU A 58 -12.06 -5.51 -3.40
C GLU A 58 -11.48 -4.89 -4.68
N LEU A 59 -10.17 -4.62 -4.71
CA LEU A 59 -9.52 -4.08 -5.91
C LEU A 59 -9.67 -5.02 -7.11
N THR A 60 -9.54 -6.34 -6.90
CA THR A 60 -9.70 -7.32 -7.99
C THR A 60 -11.18 -7.48 -8.40
N ARG A 61 -12.14 -7.39 -7.46
CA ARG A 61 -13.57 -7.33 -7.78
C ARG A 61 -13.89 -6.15 -8.69
N LEU A 62 -13.22 -5.02 -8.48
CA LEU A 62 -13.32 -3.80 -9.28
C LEU A 62 -12.46 -3.81 -10.57
N GLY A 63 -11.88 -4.95 -10.95
CA GLY A 63 -11.12 -5.12 -12.18
C GLY A 63 -9.65 -4.68 -12.11
N ARG A 64 -9.12 -4.36 -10.91
CA ARG A 64 -7.71 -3.95 -10.78
C ARG A 64 -6.78 -5.14 -10.75
N THR A 65 -5.68 -5.08 -11.49
CA THR A 65 -4.54 -5.97 -11.29
C THR A 65 -3.73 -5.49 -10.09
N VAL A 66 -3.47 -6.39 -9.15
CA VAL A 66 -2.70 -6.11 -7.94
C VAL A 66 -1.41 -6.91 -7.93
N LEU A 67 -0.27 -6.25 -7.86
CA LEU A 67 1.02 -6.87 -7.60
C LEU A 67 1.24 -6.93 -6.09
N HIS A 68 1.08 -8.13 -5.50
CA HIS A 68 1.15 -8.35 -4.07
C HIS A 68 2.56 -8.73 -3.64
N CYS A 69 3.25 -7.83 -2.94
CA CYS A 69 4.63 -7.99 -2.48
C CYS A 69 4.76 -8.76 -1.15
N GLY A 70 3.64 -9.08 -0.47
CA GLY A 70 3.67 -9.74 0.83
C GLY A 70 4.19 -8.84 1.95
N ILE A 71 4.98 -9.41 2.87
CA ILE A 71 5.62 -8.67 3.97
C ILE A 71 6.88 -7.99 3.44
N VAL A 72 6.84 -6.66 3.36
CA VAL A 72 7.95 -5.85 2.82
C VAL A 72 8.08 -4.53 3.59
N PRO A 73 9.28 -3.95 3.66
CA PRO A 73 9.46 -2.57 4.13
C PRO A 73 8.70 -1.57 3.23
N THR A 74 8.22 -0.49 3.83
CA THR A 74 7.51 0.59 3.11
C THR A 74 8.27 1.09 1.87
N PRO A 75 9.60 1.35 1.92
CA PRO A 75 10.35 1.79 0.73
C PRO A 75 10.36 0.76 -0.39
N THR A 76 10.19 -0.53 -0.09
CA THR A 76 10.12 -1.56 -1.13
C THR A 76 8.85 -1.41 -1.98
N VAL A 77 7.71 -1.04 -1.38
CA VAL A 77 6.48 -0.77 -2.15
C VAL A 77 6.68 0.45 -3.06
N GLN A 78 7.26 1.53 -2.54
CA GLN A 78 7.60 2.72 -3.33
C GLN A 78 8.54 2.38 -4.50
N PHE A 79 9.60 1.61 -4.23
CA PHE A 79 10.52 1.11 -5.25
C PHE A 79 9.80 0.27 -6.32
N MET A 80 8.87 -0.59 -5.91
CA MET A 80 8.11 -1.43 -6.85
C MET A 80 7.16 -0.60 -7.72
N VAL A 81 6.53 0.46 -7.18
CA VAL A 81 5.74 1.40 -7.99
C VAL A 81 6.61 2.01 -9.08
N TYR A 82 7.78 2.55 -8.71
CA TYR A 82 8.74 3.10 -9.66
C TYR A 82 9.19 2.08 -10.71
N ARG A 83 9.54 0.87 -10.26
CA ARG A 83 10.18 -0.16 -11.09
C ARG A 83 9.23 -0.81 -12.09
N THR A 84 7.94 -0.85 -11.80
CA THR A 84 6.92 -1.54 -12.62
C THR A 84 5.99 -0.58 -13.36
N GLU A 85 6.22 0.73 -13.25
CA GLU A 85 5.35 1.76 -13.81
C GLU A 85 3.88 1.62 -13.35
N ALA A 86 3.68 1.09 -12.14
CA ALA A 86 2.36 0.98 -11.55
C ALA A 86 1.72 2.36 -11.37
N VAL A 87 0.40 2.41 -11.39
CA VAL A 87 -0.34 3.67 -11.24
C VAL A 87 -0.36 4.18 -9.81
N GLY A 88 0.07 3.37 -8.86
CA GLY A 88 0.21 3.68 -7.44
C GLY A 88 0.38 2.43 -6.60
N GLY A 89 0.41 2.63 -5.30
CA GLY A 89 0.54 1.53 -4.34
C GLY A 89 -0.07 1.85 -2.99
N LEU A 90 -0.17 0.82 -2.16
CA LEU A 90 -0.58 0.94 -0.77
C LEU A 90 0.25 0.03 0.14
N ILE A 91 0.42 0.47 1.38
CA ILE A 91 1.11 -0.29 2.42
C ILE A 91 0.23 -0.37 3.65
N VAL A 92 0.01 -1.59 4.14
CA VAL A 92 -0.67 -1.84 5.42
C VAL A 92 0.37 -1.83 6.52
N THR A 93 0.42 -0.74 7.28
CA THR A 93 1.39 -0.53 8.38
C THR A 93 0.98 0.62 9.29
N ALA A 94 1.22 0.48 10.59
CA ALA A 94 1.12 1.58 11.54
C ALA A 94 2.49 2.10 11.99
N SER A 95 3.57 1.81 11.23
CA SER A 95 4.92 2.28 11.56
C SER A 95 5.38 1.81 12.94
N HIS A 96 5.61 2.73 13.87
CA HIS A 96 6.09 2.48 15.24
C HIS A 96 5.00 2.41 16.31
N ASN A 97 3.72 2.48 15.91
CA ASN A 97 2.61 2.35 16.86
C ASN A 97 2.58 0.94 17.49
N PRO A 98 1.97 0.75 18.67
CA PRO A 98 1.75 -0.56 19.28
C PRO A 98 1.03 -1.55 18.34
N VAL A 99 1.11 -2.85 18.67
CA VAL A 99 0.64 -3.95 17.81
C VAL A 99 -0.87 -3.92 17.54
N GLU A 100 -1.65 -3.32 18.42
CA GLU A 100 -3.10 -3.15 18.31
C GLU A 100 -3.50 -2.13 17.23
N TRP A 101 -2.54 -1.34 16.78
CA TRP A 101 -2.74 -0.38 15.70
C TRP A 101 -2.35 -0.97 14.35
N ASN A 102 -3.08 -0.54 13.31
CA ASN A 102 -2.63 -0.67 11.95
C ASN A 102 -2.97 0.59 11.15
N GLY A 103 -2.53 0.67 9.92
CA GLY A 103 -2.75 1.84 9.08
C GLY A 103 -2.62 1.51 7.59
N LEU A 104 -3.08 2.44 6.77
CA LEU A 104 -2.93 2.42 5.33
C LEU A 104 -2.13 3.65 4.91
N LYS A 105 -1.07 3.44 4.15
CA LYS A 105 -0.33 4.51 3.47
C LYS A 105 -0.48 4.33 1.97
N PHE A 106 -0.61 5.43 1.26
CA PHE A 106 -0.85 5.46 -0.17
C PHE A 106 0.35 6.05 -0.90
N VAL A 107 0.67 5.46 -2.03
CA VAL A 107 1.81 5.85 -2.88
C VAL A 107 1.28 6.22 -4.25
N GLY A 108 1.67 7.38 -4.73
CA GLY A 108 1.34 7.88 -6.06
C GLY A 108 2.20 7.23 -7.16
N LYS A 109 1.85 7.51 -8.41
CA LYS A 109 2.59 7.03 -9.60
C LYS A 109 4.06 7.51 -9.62
N ASP A 110 4.34 8.64 -8.98
CA ASP A 110 5.70 9.19 -8.82
C ASP A 110 6.52 8.49 -7.73
N SER A 111 5.97 7.43 -7.12
CA SER A 111 6.59 6.65 -6.04
C SER A 111 6.74 7.38 -4.71
N THR A 112 6.18 8.59 -4.59
CA THR A 112 6.08 9.30 -3.33
C THR A 112 4.78 8.96 -2.59
N PHE A 113 4.70 9.29 -1.31
CA PHE A 113 3.41 9.25 -0.63
C PHE A 113 2.45 10.27 -1.23
N PHE A 114 1.17 9.99 -1.12
CA PHE A 114 0.13 10.93 -1.54
C PHE A 114 0.38 12.30 -0.93
N SER A 115 0.13 13.33 -1.73
CA SER A 115 0.09 14.72 -1.28
C SER A 115 -1.09 14.95 -0.32
N GLU A 116 -1.11 16.08 0.35
CA GLU A 116 -2.26 16.48 1.17
C GLU A 116 -3.54 16.56 0.33
N GLU A 117 -3.45 17.07 -0.88
CA GLU A 117 -4.58 17.15 -1.81
C GLU A 117 -5.10 15.75 -2.19
N ASP A 118 -4.21 14.81 -2.53
CA ASP A 118 -4.60 13.45 -2.87
C ASP A 118 -5.22 12.70 -1.68
N CYS A 119 -4.67 12.91 -0.47
CA CYS A 119 -5.24 12.36 0.75
C CYS A 119 -6.66 12.90 1.02
N ASN A 120 -6.86 14.22 0.89
CA ASN A 120 -8.16 14.83 1.08
C ASN A 120 -9.19 14.30 0.07
N ARG A 121 -8.83 14.23 -1.21
CA ARG A 121 -9.69 13.64 -2.25
C ARG A 121 -10.02 12.17 -1.96
N LEU A 122 -9.05 11.39 -1.50
CA LEU A 122 -9.28 9.99 -1.10
C LEU A 122 -10.29 9.92 0.06
N PHE A 123 -10.15 10.77 1.07
CA PHE A 123 -11.05 10.79 2.23
C PHE A 123 -12.47 11.22 1.86
N GLU A 124 -12.62 12.21 0.99
CA GLU A 124 -13.92 12.62 0.44
C GLU A 124 -14.60 11.44 -0.30
N LEU A 125 -13.84 10.69 -1.09
CA LEU A 125 -14.36 9.51 -1.77
C LEU A 125 -14.76 8.39 -0.80
N VAL A 126 -14.06 8.20 0.31
CA VAL A 126 -14.46 7.27 1.37
C VAL A 126 -15.76 7.72 2.02
N ASP A 127 -15.87 9.00 2.37
CA ASP A 127 -17.03 9.56 3.08
C ASP A 127 -18.28 9.63 2.19
N ALA A 128 -18.13 9.62 0.88
CA ALA A 128 -19.25 9.58 -0.07
C ALA A 128 -19.96 8.21 -0.15
N GLU A 129 -19.52 7.20 0.62
CA GLU A 129 -20.11 5.86 0.71
C GLU A 129 -20.50 5.27 -0.65
N ASN A 130 -19.52 5.21 -1.55
CA ASN A 130 -19.77 4.77 -2.92
C ASN A 130 -19.96 3.25 -2.99
N ASP A 131 -21.14 2.85 -3.38
CA ASP A 131 -21.36 1.47 -3.81
C ASP A 131 -20.92 1.30 -5.27
N LEU A 132 -19.95 0.40 -5.51
CA LEU A 132 -19.40 0.13 -6.83
C LEU A 132 -19.83 -1.28 -7.26
N SER A 133 -20.40 -1.37 -8.44
CA SER A 133 -20.72 -2.65 -9.08
C SER A 133 -19.44 -3.42 -9.42
N ASP A 134 -19.57 -4.73 -9.56
CA ASP A 134 -18.49 -5.59 -10.04
C ASP A 134 -18.06 -5.15 -11.44
N ALA A 135 -16.76 -5.26 -11.70
CA ALA A 135 -16.26 -5.09 -13.05
C ALA A 135 -16.73 -6.26 -13.95
N ASN A 136 -16.91 -6.00 -15.25
CA ASN A 136 -17.24 -7.03 -16.23
C ASN A 136 -16.17 -8.15 -16.25
N GLU A 137 -14.92 -7.77 -16.07
CA GLU A 137 -13.79 -8.69 -15.94
C GLU A 137 -13.10 -8.42 -14.58
N LYS A 138 -12.97 -9.47 -13.78
CA LYS A 138 -12.24 -9.37 -12.51
C LYS A 138 -10.75 -9.15 -12.76
N GLY A 139 -10.14 -8.37 -11.90
CA GLY A 139 -8.70 -8.18 -11.89
C GLY A 139 -7.94 -9.42 -11.40
N ILE A 140 -6.62 -9.36 -11.50
CA ILE A 140 -5.73 -10.48 -11.20
C ILE A 140 -4.81 -10.10 -10.05
N VAL A 141 -4.51 -11.06 -9.17
CA VAL A 141 -3.45 -10.93 -8.16
C VAL A 141 -2.20 -11.62 -8.65
N TRP A 142 -1.11 -10.87 -8.77
CA TRP A 142 0.21 -11.40 -9.07
C TRP A 142 1.09 -11.36 -7.82
N PRO A 143 1.52 -12.50 -7.28
CA PRO A 143 2.44 -12.52 -6.16
C PRO A 143 3.86 -12.13 -6.62
N GLU A 144 4.42 -11.08 -6.03
CA GLU A 144 5.80 -10.64 -6.25
C GLU A 144 6.67 -11.05 -5.06
N ARG A 145 7.25 -12.23 -5.14
CA ARG A 145 8.04 -12.83 -4.06
C ARG A 145 9.45 -12.27 -3.94
N ASN A 146 9.93 -11.58 -4.98
CA ASN A 146 11.30 -11.09 -5.06
C ASN A 146 11.41 -9.57 -4.87
N ALA A 147 10.34 -8.90 -4.39
CA ALA A 147 10.31 -7.45 -4.24
C ALA A 147 11.47 -6.93 -3.37
N ILE A 148 11.73 -7.56 -2.22
CA ILE A 148 12.86 -7.19 -1.34
C ILE A 148 14.18 -7.38 -2.06
N GLN A 149 14.40 -8.54 -2.70
CA GLN A 149 15.65 -8.83 -3.39
C GLN A 149 15.91 -7.82 -4.53
N LYS A 150 14.89 -7.49 -5.31
CA LYS A 150 14.98 -6.47 -6.37
C LYS A 150 15.38 -5.10 -5.81
N HIS A 151 14.79 -4.72 -4.68
CA HIS A 151 15.09 -3.46 -4.01
C HIS A 151 16.53 -3.46 -3.45
N VAL A 152 16.94 -4.52 -2.77
CA VAL A 152 18.32 -4.67 -2.24
C VAL A 152 19.36 -4.59 -3.36
N ILE A 153 19.14 -5.31 -4.47
CA ILE A 153 20.04 -5.28 -5.62
C ILE A 153 20.14 -3.85 -6.19
N ALA A 154 19.04 -3.15 -6.30
CA ALA A 154 19.04 -1.77 -6.79
C ALA A 154 19.81 -0.83 -5.86
N CYS A 155 19.63 -0.95 -4.54
CA CYS A 155 20.37 -0.16 -3.56
C CYS A 155 21.89 -0.49 -3.62
N ALA A 156 22.23 -1.77 -3.61
CA ALA A 156 23.64 -2.21 -3.65
C ALA A 156 24.36 -1.78 -4.95
N GLY A 157 23.61 -1.58 -6.04
CA GLY A 157 24.14 -1.11 -7.32
C GLY A 157 24.36 0.40 -7.42
N LEU A 158 24.03 1.18 -6.38
CA LEU A 158 24.27 2.62 -6.38
C LEU A 158 25.78 2.91 -6.29
N LYS A 159 26.29 3.79 -7.17
CA LYS A 159 27.72 4.15 -7.22
C LYS A 159 28.28 4.76 -5.94
N CYS A 160 27.41 5.31 -5.08
CA CYS A 160 27.78 5.89 -3.79
C CYS A 160 27.89 4.86 -2.66
N ILE A 161 27.56 3.58 -2.91
CA ILE A 161 27.63 2.52 -1.92
C ILE A 161 28.92 1.71 -2.10
N ASP A 162 29.75 1.68 -1.06
CA ASP A 162 30.87 0.76 -0.95
C ASP A 162 30.49 -0.41 -0.03
N LEU A 163 30.27 -1.57 -0.60
CA LEU A 163 29.88 -2.78 0.14
C LEU A 163 31.00 -3.34 1.03
N ASN A 164 32.24 -2.85 0.90
CA ASN A 164 33.34 -3.22 1.76
C ASN A 164 33.39 -2.41 3.05
N LEU A 165 32.65 -1.29 3.14
CA LEU A 165 32.57 -0.50 4.36
C LEU A 165 31.71 -1.22 5.41
N SER A 166 32.26 -1.32 6.62
CA SER A 166 31.52 -1.82 7.78
C SER A 166 31.03 -0.66 8.64
N LEU A 167 29.73 -0.60 8.90
CA LEU A 167 29.14 0.38 9.82
C LEU A 167 29.59 0.19 11.28
N ILE A 168 30.24 -0.93 11.62
CA ILE A 168 30.70 -1.24 12.98
C ILE A 168 32.00 -0.47 13.32
N HIS A 169 32.68 0.06 12.31
CA HIS A 169 34.00 0.72 12.46
C HIS A 169 33.93 2.23 12.21
N ILE A 170 32.76 2.83 12.33
CA ILE A 170 32.60 4.29 12.30
C ILE A 170 32.60 4.84 13.70
#